data_2670098a93f474417516dcaf73eb89b8
#
_entry.id   2670098a93f474417516dcaf73eb89b8
#
_cell.length_a   1.000
_cell.length_b   1.000
_cell.length_c   1.000
_cell.angle_alpha   90.00
_cell.angle_beta   90.00
_cell.angle_gamma   90.00
#
_symmetry.space_group_name_H-M   'P 1'
#
loop_
_entity.id
_entity.type
_entity.pdbx_description
1 polymer ?
#
loop_
_entity_poly.entity_id
_entity_poly.type
_entity_poly.pdbx_seq_one_letter_code
_entity_poly.pdbx_strand_id
1 'polypeptide(L)'
;MAWSEIDEASRTWRIPAQRSKNGKAHLVHLSDPVWEIIQSLPRTSSLVFATSGGRNFQDFKKAKAALDRASGVTDWWLHDLRRTVVSGMARLGVPPHVADKILNHRSGTISGVAAVYQRHEFLAERKQALDAWSTHVAGVISGIKNTQKQI
;
A
#
# COMPACT_ATOMS: atom_id res chain seq x y z
N MET A 1 -6.63 6.36 -7.38
CA MET A 1 -6.01 5.50 -8.40
C MET A 1 -6.89 5.53 -9.62
N ALA A 2 -6.32 5.79 -10.80
CA ALA A 2 -7.02 5.67 -12.07
C ALA A 2 -6.44 4.48 -12.85
N TRP A 3 -7.25 3.85 -13.71
CA TRP A 3 -6.78 2.74 -14.54
C TRP A 3 -5.63 3.13 -15.48
N SER A 4 -5.66 4.36 -16.00
CA SER A 4 -4.59 4.91 -16.84
C SER A 4 -3.25 5.11 -16.14
N GLU A 5 -3.19 4.97 -14.83
CA GLU A 5 -1.97 5.10 -14.02
C GLU A 5 -1.33 3.75 -13.71
N ILE A 6 -1.97 2.66 -14.13
CA ILE A 6 -1.50 1.29 -13.92
C ILE A 6 -0.82 0.81 -15.20
N ASP A 7 0.41 0.37 -15.06
CA ASP A 7 1.11 -0.42 -16.05
C ASP A 7 0.91 -1.91 -15.69
N GLU A 8 0.08 -2.58 -16.47
CA GLU A 8 -0.26 -3.98 -16.25
C GLU A 8 0.93 -4.91 -16.53
N ALA A 9 1.77 -4.58 -17.51
CA ALA A 9 2.91 -5.40 -17.88
C ALA A 9 3.99 -5.43 -16.79
N SER A 10 4.29 -4.27 -16.20
CA SER A 10 5.25 -4.14 -15.11
C SER A 10 4.61 -4.29 -13.72
N ARG A 11 3.28 -4.40 -13.63
CA ARG A 11 2.50 -4.43 -12.38
C ARG A 11 2.88 -3.26 -11.47
N THR A 12 2.82 -2.06 -12.00
CA THR A 12 3.14 -0.85 -11.25
C THR A 12 2.03 0.20 -11.34
N TRP A 13 1.85 0.94 -10.26
CA TRP A 13 1.00 2.12 -10.21
C TRP A 13 1.86 3.37 -10.13
N ARG A 14 1.70 4.26 -11.11
CA ARG A 14 2.39 5.54 -11.17
C ARG A 14 1.51 6.66 -10.65
N ILE A 15 1.77 7.12 -9.45
CA ILE A 15 1.14 8.32 -8.88
C ILE A 15 1.77 9.55 -9.55
N PRO A 16 1.01 10.37 -10.29
CA PRO A 16 1.56 11.55 -10.94
C PRO A 16 1.98 12.62 -9.93
N ALA A 17 2.96 13.44 -10.31
CA ALA A 17 3.55 14.47 -9.45
C ALA A 17 2.49 15.43 -8.86
N GLN A 18 1.49 15.79 -9.66
CA GLN A 18 0.41 16.71 -9.29
C GLN A 18 -0.45 16.20 -8.13
N ARG A 19 -0.54 14.88 -7.96
CA ARG A 19 -1.30 14.24 -6.86
C ARG A 19 -0.41 13.76 -5.72
N SER A 20 0.88 13.83 -5.88
CA SER A 20 1.84 13.44 -4.86
C SER A 20 2.12 14.62 -3.92
N LYS A 21 2.03 14.37 -2.60
CA LYS A 21 2.23 15.40 -1.56
C LYS A 21 3.61 16.08 -1.64
N ASN A 22 4.62 15.40 -2.17
CA ASN A 22 5.97 15.94 -2.31
C ASN A 22 6.26 16.54 -3.69
N GLY A 23 5.26 16.60 -4.60
CA GLY A 23 5.40 17.15 -5.94
C GLY A 23 6.25 16.30 -6.89
N LYS A 24 6.57 15.05 -6.53
CA LYS A 24 7.30 14.10 -7.38
C LYS A 24 6.43 12.90 -7.73
N ALA A 25 6.54 12.41 -8.96
CA ALA A 25 5.88 11.16 -9.33
C ALA A 25 6.40 10.01 -8.44
N HIS A 26 5.50 9.11 -8.07
CA HIS A 26 5.85 7.97 -7.22
C HIS A 26 5.39 6.68 -7.87
N LEU A 27 6.29 5.72 -8.00
CA LEU A 27 6.01 4.41 -8.55
C LEU A 27 5.80 3.41 -7.40
N VAL A 28 4.69 2.67 -7.45
CA VAL A 28 4.34 1.65 -6.47
C VAL A 28 4.26 0.30 -7.17
N HIS A 29 5.00 -0.69 -6.71
CA HIS A 29 4.87 -2.06 -7.17
C HIS A 29 3.57 -2.67 -6.62
N LEU A 30 2.84 -3.38 -7.48
CA LEU A 30 1.60 -4.10 -7.15
C LEU A 30 1.93 -5.59 -7.01
N SER A 31 2.08 -6.06 -5.78
CA SER A 31 2.30 -7.48 -5.49
C SER A 31 1.13 -8.35 -5.94
N ASP A 32 1.35 -9.65 -6.09
CA ASP A 32 0.34 -10.56 -6.63
C ASP A 32 -1.04 -10.45 -5.94
N PRO A 33 -1.16 -10.47 -4.61
CA PRO A 33 -2.47 -10.32 -3.97
C PRO A 33 -3.13 -8.95 -4.22
N VAL A 34 -2.34 -7.88 -4.31
CA VAL A 34 -2.86 -6.55 -4.63
C VAL A 34 -3.31 -6.49 -6.08
N TRP A 35 -2.57 -7.13 -6.98
CA TRP A 35 -2.91 -7.21 -8.39
C TRP A 35 -4.21 -8.01 -8.60
N GLU A 36 -4.39 -9.14 -7.94
CA GLU A 36 -5.62 -9.94 -7.98
C GLU A 36 -6.84 -9.13 -7.51
N ILE A 37 -6.70 -8.38 -6.42
CA ILE A 37 -7.76 -7.48 -5.95
C ILE A 37 -8.10 -6.44 -7.02
N ILE A 38 -7.11 -5.78 -7.62
CA ILE A 38 -7.32 -4.76 -8.64
C ILE A 38 -8.02 -5.39 -9.88
N GLN A 39 -7.58 -6.54 -10.32
CA GLN A 39 -8.18 -7.24 -11.47
C GLN A 39 -9.63 -7.67 -11.22
N SER A 40 -10.00 -7.98 -9.98
CA SER A 40 -11.37 -8.36 -9.62
C SER A 40 -12.35 -7.19 -9.61
N LEU A 41 -11.86 -5.94 -9.65
CA LEU A 41 -12.71 -4.77 -9.59
C LEU A 41 -13.35 -4.45 -10.96
N PRO A 42 -14.64 -4.04 -10.99
CA PRO A 42 -15.30 -3.70 -12.23
C PRO A 42 -14.75 -2.40 -12.83
N ARG A 43 -14.46 -2.41 -14.12
CA ARG A 43 -13.98 -1.22 -14.87
C ARG A 43 -15.16 -0.36 -15.35
N THR A 44 -16.00 0.11 -14.42
CA THR A 44 -17.20 0.91 -14.73
C THR A 44 -16.92 2.41 -14.84
N SER A 45 -15.72 2.86 -14.49
CA SER A 45 -15.30 4.25 -14.58
C SER A 45 -13.80 4.35 -14.85
N SER A 46 -13.26 5.56 -15.01
CA SER A 46 -11.81 5.80 -15.11
C SER A 46 -11.05 5.50 -13.81
N LEU A 47 -11.77 5.33 -12.69
CA LEU A 47 -11.20 5.11 -11.36
C LEU A 47 -11.23 3.64 -10.99
N VAL A 48 -10.17 3.15 -10.35
CA VAL A 48 -10.07 1.79 -9.83
C VAL A 48 -11.04 1.58 -8.67
N PHE A 49 -11.05 2.49 -7.71
CA PHE A 49 -11.96 2.48 -6.57
C PHE A 49 -13.04 3.55 -6.76
N ALA A 50 -14.10 3.17 -7.45
CA ALA A 50 -15.24 4.03 -7.71
C ALA A 50 -16.46 3.58 -6.91
N THR A 51 -17.36 4.52 -6.61
CA THR A 51 -18.73 4.21 -6.15
C THR A 51 -19.55 3.67 -7.32
N SER A 52 -20.73 3.09 -7.06
CA SER A 52 -21.66 2.62 -8.10
C SER A 52 -22.02 3.71 -9.12
N GLY A 53 -21.93 5.00 -8.73
CA GLY A 53 -22.13 6.15 -9.63
C GLY A 53 -20.85 6.62 -10.34
N GLY A 54 -19.77 5.87 -10.33
CA GLY A 54 -18.50 6.19 -11.02
C GLY A 54 -17.68 7.30 -10.36
N ARG A 55 -18.07 7.80 -9.20
CA ARG A 55 -17.38 8.87 -8.47
C ARG A 55 -16.31 8.31 -7.52
N ASN A 56 -15.36 9.16 -7.14
CA ASN A 56 -14.36 8.83 -6.12
C ASN A 56 -15.03 8.33 -4.84
N PHE A 57 -14.50 7.24 -4.28
CA PHE A 57 -14.85 6.81 -2.94
C PHE A 57 -14.30 7.83 -1.92
N GLN A 58 -15.17 8.39 -1.09
CA GLN A 58 -14.83 9.42 -0.10
C GLN A 58 -15.29 9.08 1.32
N ASP A 59 -16.15 8.09 1.49
CA ASP A 59 -16.74 7.79 2.79
C ASP A 59 -15.89 6.81 3.61
N PHE A 60 -14.63 7.20 3.85
CA PHE A 60 -13.70 6.39 4.65
C PHE A 60 -14.16 6.19 6.09
N LYS A 61 -14.91 7.15 6.66
CA LYS A 61 -15.44 7.04 8.03
C LYS A 61 -16.49 5.92 8.11
N LYS A 62 -17.39 5.86 7.14
CA LYS A 62 -18.43 4.82 7.06
C LYS A 62 -17.80 3.44 6.77
N ALA A 63 -16.82 3.38 5.89
CA ALA A 63 -16.08 2.14 5.61
C ALA A 63 -15.36 1.62 6.85
N LYS A 64 -14.66 2.51 7.60
CA LYS A 64 -14.02 2.12 8.87
C LYS A 64 -15.03 1.59 9.85
N ALA A 65 -16.16 2.26 10.06
CA ALA A 65 -17.20 1.81 10.97
C ALA A 65 -17.80 0.45 10.57
N ALA A 66 -17.86 0.14 9.28
CA ALA A 66 -18.28 -1.18 8.81
C ALA A 66 -17.24 -2.26 9.13
N LEU A 67 -15.94 -1.94 8.95
CA LEU A 67 -14.83 -2.83 9.33
C LEU A 67 -14.79 -3.07 10.84
N ASP A 68 -14.99 -2.03 11.65
CA ASP A 68 -15.05 -2.14 13.12
C ASP A 68 -16.12 -3.13 13.55
N ARG A 69 -17.34 -3.01 12.98
CA ARG A 69 -18.44 -3.95 13.27
C ARG A 69 -18.14 -5.38 12.82
N ALA A 70 -17.53 -5.53 11.65
CA ALA A 70 -17.25 -6.86 11.09
C ALA A 70 -16.11 -7.59 11.80
N SER A 71 -15.09 -6.85 12.28
CA SER A 71 -13.92 -7.42 12.94
C SER A 71 -14.01 -7.46 14.45
N GLY A 72 -14.89 -6.67 15.06
CA GLY A 72 -14.93 -6.45 16.51
C GLY A 72 -13.76 -5.60 17.05
N VAL A 73 -12.89 -5.09 16.19
CA VAL A 73 -11.72 -4.27 16.55
C VAL A 73 -12.02 -2.81 16.24
N THR A 74 -12.01 -1.94 17.25
CA THR A 74 -12.45 -0.54 17.13
C THR A 74 -11.36 0.49 17.41
N ASP A 75 -10.36 0.13 18.22
CA ASP A 75 -9.29 1.04 18.66
C ASP A 75 -8.14 1.08 17.64
N TRP A 76 -8.42 1.62 16.45
CA TRP A 76 -7.42 1.82 15.40
C TRP A 76 -7.86 2.94 14.44
N TRP A 77 -6.89 3.53 13.75
CA TRP A 77 -7.09 4.53 12.72
C TRP A 77 -6.52 4.06 11.38
N LEU A 78 -7.03 4.58 10.26
CA LEU A 78 -6.51 4.24 8.93
C LEU A 78 -5.00 4.50 8.81
N HIS A 79 -4.47 5.49 9.55
CA HIS A 79 -3.04 5.77 9.58
C HIS A 79 -2.22 4.68 10.28
N ASP A 80 -2.82 3.91 11.17
CA ASP A 80 -2.14 2.81 11.86
C ASP A 80 -1.83 1.64 10.92
N LEU A 81 -2.63 1.46 9.84
CA LEU A 81 -2.28 0.52 8.77
C LEU A 81 -0.89 0.84 8.18
N ARG A 82 -0.61 2.14 7.96
CA ARG A 82 0.70 2.58 7.48
C ARG A 82 1.80 2.30 8.50
N ARG A 83 1.56 2.52 9.78
CA ARG A 83 2.51 2.23 10.87
C ARG A 83 2.76 0.73 10.97
N THR A 84 1.71 -0.09 10.84
CA THR A 84 1.79 -1.56 10.85
C THR A 84 2.67 -2.07 9.70
N VAL A 85 2.49 -1.54 8.48
CA VAL A 85 3.34 -1.89 7.34
C VAL A 85 4.82 -1.61 7.64
N VAL A 86 5.15 -0.42 8.14
CA VAL A 86 6.56 -0.06 8.45
C VAL A 86 7.14 -0.97 9.51
N SER A 87 6.42 -1.17 10.62
CA SER A 87 6.87 -2.03 11.71
C SER A 87 7.00 -3.49 11.27
N GLY A 88 6.08 -3.95 10.41
CA GLY A 88 6.13 -5.28 9.83
C GLY A 88 7.30 -5.46 8.87
N MET A 89 7.53 -4.50 7.99
CA MET A 89 8.69 -4.51 7.09
C MET A 89 10.02 -4.53 7.87
N ALA A 90 10.13 -3.77 8.96
CA ALA A 90 11.30 -3.79 9.82
C ALA A 90 11.55 -5.19 10.43
N ARG A 91 10.49 -5.88 10.87
CA ARG A 91 10.59 -7.28 11.35
C ARG A 91 11.01 -8.26 10.26
N LEU A 92 10.66 -7.98 9.01
CA LEU A 92 11.07 -8.76 7.83
C LEU A 92 12.49 -8.40 7.34
N GLY A 93 13.22 -7.54 8.05
CA GLY A 93 14.59 -7.15 7.70
C GLY A 93 14.68 -6.11 6.59
N VAL A 94 13.58 -5.45 6.23
CA VAL A 94 13.61 -4.39 5.21
C VAL A 94 14.35 -3.17 5.75
N PRO A 95 15.38 -2.67 5.04
CA PRO A 95 16.12 -1.50 5.47
C PRO A 95 15.23 -0.26 5.59
N PRO A 96 15.42 0.60 6.62
CA PRO A 96 14.57 1.78 6.85
C PRO A 96 14.44 2.72 5.65
N HIS A 97 15.53 2.95 4.91
CA HIS A 97 15.53 3.81 3.74
C HIS A 97 14.67 3.26 2.58
N VAL A 98 14.53 1.93 2.47
CA VAL A 98 13.64 1.29 1.50
C VAL A 98 12.19 1.49 1.92
N ALA A 99 11.87 1.28 3.20
CA ALA A 99 10.54 1.53 3.76
C ALA A 99 10.12 3.01 3.61
N ASP A 100 11.02 3.96 3.87
CA ASP A 100 10.79 5.39 3.67
C ASP A 100 10.47 5.73 2.21
N LYS A 101 11.17 5.11 1.26
CA LYS A 101 10.88 5.27 -0.17
C LYS A 101 9.54 4.68 -0.55
N ILE A 102 9.14 3.53 -0.02
CA ILE A 102 7.81 2.94 -0.23
C ILE A 102 6.72 3.89 0.26
N LEU A 103 6.93 4.49 1.43
CA LEU A 103 6.00 5.43 2.03
C LEU A 103 5.97 6.81 1.34
N ASN A 104 6.83 7.06 0.39
CA ASN A 104 6.99 8.37 -0.24
C ASN A 104 7.24 9.49 0.78
N HIS A 105 7.94 9.18 1.86
CA HIS A 105 8.33 10.18 2.85
C HIS A 105 9.33 11.17 2.23
N ARG A 106 9.19 12.45 2.55
CA ARG A 106 10.30 13.39 2.42
C ARG A 106 11.34 12.97 3.46
N SER A 107 12.54 12.65 3.02
CA SER A 107 13.63 12.22 3.88
C SER A 107 13.89 13.24 5.00
N GLY A 108 13.19 13.09 6.13
CA GLY A 108 13.49 13.81 7.35
C GLY A 108 14.58 13.13 8.17
N THR A 109 14.87 11.88 7.88
CA THR A 109 15.83 11.07 8.63
C THR A 109 17.27 11.23 8.14
N ILE A 110 17.47 11.77 6.95
CA ILE A 110 18.80 12.00 6.38
C ILE A 110 18.90 13.46 5.99
N SER A 111 19.41 14.26 6.91
CA SER A 111 19.70 15.69 6.69
C SER A 111 21.16 15.87 6.24
N GLY A 112 21.45 16.99 5.56
CA GLY A 112 22.80 17.36 5.16
C GLY A 112 23.30 16.66 3.89
N VAL A 113 24.60 16.46 3.79
CA VAL A 113 25.31 15.98 2.60
C VAL A 113 24.80 14.61 2.12
N ALA A 114 24.40 13.72 3.02
CA ALA A 114 23.88 12.39 2.70
C ALA A 114 22.56 12.44 1.90
N ALA A 115 21.71 13.45 2.11
CA ALA A 115 20.48 13.63 1.35
C ALA A 115 20.74 13.95 -0.13
N VAL A 116 21.85 14.58 -0.45
CA VAL A 116 22.25 14.93 -1.82
C VAL A 116 22.66 13.70 -2.62
N TYR A 117 23.23 12.69 -1.95
CA TYR A 117 23.74 11.48 -2.60
C TYR A 117 22.69 10.37 -2.76
N GLN A 118 21.55 10.41 -2.04
CA GLN A 118 20.49 9.39 -2.15
C GLN A 118 19.51 9.68 -3.31
N ARG A 119 20.02 9.71 -4.54
CA ARG A 119 19.18 9.81 -5.74
C ARG A 119 18.60 8.47 -6.19
N HIS A 120 19.08 7.37 -5.63
CA HIS A 120 18.63 6.03 -6.00
C HIS A 120 17.20 5.78 -5.48
N GLU A 121 16.33 5.22 -6.35
CA GLU A 121 14.92 4.98 -6.04
C GLU A 121 14.65 3.59 -5.44
N PHE A 122 15.64 2.73 -5.36
CA PHE A 122 15.54 1.38 -4.76
C PHE A 122 14.35 0.57 -5.28
N LEU A 123 14.08 0.61 -6.58
CA LEU A 123 12.87 0.00 -7.15
C LEU A 123 12.84 -1.53 -6.97
N ALA A 124 13.98 -2.20 -7.13
CA ALA A 124 14.10 -3.65 -6.94
C ALA A 124 13.87 -4.04 -5.47
N GLU A 125 14.52 -3.34 -4.55
CA GLU A 125 14.41 -3.57 -3.11
C GLU A 125 13.00 -3.24 -2.61
N ARG A 126 12.39 -2.19 -3.13
CA ARG A 126 10.99 -1.84 -2.83
C ARG A 126 10.01 -2.89 -3.31
N LYS A 127 10.25 -3.46 -4.51
CA LYS A 127 9.47 -4.59 -5.01
C LYS A 127 9.59 -5.79 -4.08
N GLN A 128 10.81 -6.20 -3.75
CA GLN A 128 11.05 -7.33 -2.84
C GLN A 128 10.40 -7.12 -1.46
N ALA A 129 10.50 -5.91 -0.91
CA ALA A 129 9.89 -5.56 0.37
C ALA A 129 8.36 -5.65 0.34
N LEU A 130 7.72 -5.18 -0.74
CA LEU A 130 6.26 -5.25 -0.91
C LEU A 130 5.78 -6.69 -1.13
N ASP A 131 6.53 -7.51 -1.88
CA ASP A 131 6.22 -8.93 -2.08
C ASP A 131 6.37 -9.72 -0.77
N ALA A 132 7.44 -9.49 -0.01
CA ALA A 132 7.65 -10.10 1.31
C ALA A 132 6.54 -9.71 2.30
N TRP A 133 6.14 -8.43 2.32
CA TRP A 133 5.02 -7.97 3.13
C TRP A 133 3.70 -8.64 2.74
N SER A 134 3.41 -8.74 1.46
CA SER A 134 2.21 -9.42 0.97
C SER A 134 2.15 -10.89 1.37
N THR A 135 3.28 -11.60 1.26
CA THR A 135 3.41 -12.99 1.68
C THR A 135 3.17 -13.13 3.19
N HIS A 136 3.74 -12.23 3.99
CA HIS A 136 3.52 -12.20 5.44
C HIS A 136 2.03 -12.01 5.76
N VAL A 137 1.37 -11.04 5.16
CA VAL A 137 -0.07 -10.77 5.39
C VAL A 137 -0.92 -11.97 4.98
N ALA A 138 -0.65 -12.58 3.83
CA ALA A 138 -1.35 -13.78 3.37
C ALA A 138 -1.18 -14.95 4.37
N GLY A 139 0.02 -15.12 4.93
CA GLY A 139 0.30 -16.11 5.96
C GLY A 139 -0.52 -15.88 7.24
N VAL A 140 -0.61 -14.64 7.71
CA VAL A 140 -1.42 -14.28 8.88
C VAL A 140 -2.91 -14.59 8.63
N ILE A 141 -3.44 -14.22 7.47
CA ILE A 141 -4.85 -14.48 7.10
C ILE A 141 -5.12 -15.99 7.03
N SER A 142 -4.21 -16.78 6.46
CA SER A 142 -4.34 -18.23 6.35
C SER A 142 -4.26 -18.90 7.73
N GLY A 143 -3.38 -18.44 8.62
CA GLY A 143 -3.27 -18.92 10.00
C GLY A 143 -4.56 -18.70 10.80
N ILE A 144 -5.17 -17.53 10.67
CA ILE A 144 -6.46 -17.23 11.32
C ILE A 144 -7.57 -18.16 10.82
N LYS A 145 -7.65 -18.42 9.49
CA LYS A 145 -8.65 -19.32 8.91
C LYS A 145 -8.53 -20.77 9.44
N ASN A 146 -7.31 -21.26 9.66
CA ASN A 146 -7.09 -22.60 10.19
C ASN A 146 -7.50 -22.71 11.67
N THR A 147 -7.30 -21.68 12.47
CA THR A 147 -7.71 -21.65 13.87
C THR A 147 -9.24 -21.66 14.02
N GLN A 148 -9.97 -20.98 13.14
CA GLN A 148 -11.43 -20.97 13.17
C GLN A 148 -12.09 -22.28 12.70
N LYS A 149 -11.38 -23.15 11.98
CA LYS A 149 -11.89 -24.46 11.57
C LYS A 149 -11.71 -25.56 12.64
N GLN A 150 -11.01 -25.26 13.72
CA GLN A 150 -10.74 -26.22 14.81
C GLN A 150 -11.62 -25.99 16.06
N ILE A 151 -12.56 -25.06 16.00
CA ILE A 151 -13.57 -24.78 17.01
C ILE A 151 -14.94 -25.19 16.46
#